data_870d37a34b1980ea4ff33125c2d4e95c
#
_entry.id   870d37a34b1980ea4ff33125c2d4e95c
#
_cell.length_a   1.000
_cell.length_b   1.000
_cell.length_c   1.000
_cell.angle_alpha   90.00
_cell.angle_beta   90.00
_cell.angle_gamma   90.00
#
_symmetry.space_group_name_H-M   'P 1'
#
loop_
_entity.id
_entity.type
_entity.pdbx_description
1 polymer ?
#
loop_
_entity_poly.entity_id
_entity_poly.type
_entity_poly.pdbx_seq_one_letter_code
_entity_poly.pdbx_strand_id
1 'polypeptide(L)'
;FAAWNDGPLNSYLVEITAEVLRTQDAATGGPLVDAIVDSAGQKGTGRWTVIEALRLGQSASVIEAAVGARAWSAERDARVAGAAALPAADGPGPAMGDGELGDALLAARLIAFGQGLSILAAASEEYEWRMDLARVAEIWRAGCIIRSAALTDIAAALREGLPHGILHLAPRLAAPLARGLPPLRRLVAGAALAGLPVPAFSAALAYAETMQQPRGTTNLIQAQRDYFGRHGFARIDTEGIHHGPWAD
;
A
#
# COMPACT_ATOMS: atom_id res chain seq x y z
N PHE A 1 11.68 -14.33 7.95
CA PHE A 1 10.91 -13.44 8.84
C PHE A 1 11.59 -13.28 10.19
N ALA A 2 12.11 -14.34 10.84
CA ALA A 2 12.82 -14.19 12.11
C ALA A 2 13.97 -13.19 12.00
N ALA A 3 14.87 -13.36 11.02
CA ALA A 3 15.97 -12.43 10.79
C ALA A 3 15.49 -10.98 10.45
N TRP A 4 14.38 -10.82 9.76
CA TRP A 4 13.79 -9.50 9.51
C TRP A 4 13.28 -8.83 10.78
N ASN A 5 12.83 -9.62 11.76
CA ASN A 5 12.34 -9.08 13.02
C ASN A 5 13.47 -8.56 13.94
N ASP A 6 14.73 -8.87 13.66
CA ASP A 6 15.90 -8.32 14.37
C ASP A 6 16.37 -6.97 13.76
N GLY A 7 15.68 -6.45 12.75
CA GLY A 7 16.08 -5.27 11.99
C GLY A 7 14.96 -4.23 11.77
N PRO A 8 15.08 -3.42 10.71
CA PRO A 8 14.13 -2.33 10.40
C PRO A 8 12.69 -2.80 10.17
N LEU A 9 12.49 -4.09 9.87
CA LEU A 9 11.17 -4.71 9.71
C LEU A 9 10.57 -5.21 11.03
N ASN A 10 11.27 -5.03 12.16
CA ASN A 10 10.72 -5.42 13.46
C ASN A 10 9.30 -4.91 13.63
N SER A 11 8.38 -5.83 13.87
CA SER A 11 6.97 -5.53 14.05
C SER A 11 6.21 -6.75 14.56
N TYR A 12 5.08 -6.50 15.20
CA TYR A 12 4.21 -7.58 15.66
C TYR A 12 3.84 -8.57 14.54
N LEU A 13 3.47 -8.06 13.37
CA LEU A 13 3.07 -8.93 12.26
C LEU A 13 4.25 -9.74 11.69
N VAL A 14 5.46 -9.20 11.63
CA VAL A 14 6.66 -9.97 11.21
C VAL A 14 7.02 -11.03 12.25
N GLU A 15 6.93 -10.69 13.54
CA GLU A 15 7.13 -11.62 14.65
C GLU A 15 6.19 -12.83 14.59
N ILE A 16 4.87 -12.57 14.53
CA ILE A 16 3.88 -13.67 14.48
C ILE A 16 3.94 -14.45 13.16
N THR A 17 4.34 -13.82 12.04
CA THR A 17 4.55 -14.54 10.78
C THR A 17 5.67 -15.55 10.89
N ALA A 18 6.77 -15.19 11.54
CA ALA A 18 7.87 -16.12 11.80
C ALA A 18 7.41 -17.33 12.64
N GLU A 19 6.55 -17.09 13.64
CA GLU A 19 6.03 -18.15 14.51
C GLU A 19 5.03 -19.03 13.77
N VAL A 20 4.08 -18.44 13.02
CA VAL A 20 3.10 -19.17 12.21
C VAL A 20 3.81 -20.11 11.21
N LEU A 21 4.81 -19.60 10.49
CA LEU A 21 5.54 -20.40 9.49
C LEU A 21 6.41 -21.50 10.11
N ARG A 22 6.79 -21.38 11.37
CA ARG A 22 7.57 -22.40 12.10
C ARG A 22 6.69 -23.49 12.68
N THR A 23 5.40 -23.22 12.90
CA THR A 23 4.47 -24.14 13.58
C THR A 23 4.18 -25.34 12.69
N GLN A 24 4.39 -26.54 13.25
CA GLN A 24 4.09 -27.80 12.59
C GLN A 24 2.66 -28.28 12.94
N ASP A 25 2.00 -28.88 11.98
CA ASP A 25 0.72 -29.56 12.21
C ASP A 25 0.95 -30.96 12.79
N ALA A 26 0.35 -31.23 13.94
CA ALA A 26 0.49 -32.51 14.63
C ALA A 26 -0.12 -33.71 13.85
N ALA A 27 -1.06 -33.48 12.96
CA ALA A 27 -1.72 -34.52 12.20
C ALA A 27 -0.94 -34.92 10.94
N THR A 28 -0.33 -33.95 10.25
CA THR A 28 0.37 -34.18 8.97
C THR A 28 1.88 -34.21 9.10
N GLY A 29 2.43 -33.62 10.17
CA GLY A 29 3.87 -33.42 10.37
C GLY A 29 4.49 -32.34 9.46
N GLY A 30 3.70 -31.66 8.62
CA GLY A 30 4.12 -30.55 7.78
C GLY A 30 3.82 -29.20 8.41
N PRO A 31 4.13 -28.08 7.71
CA PRO A 31 3.78 -26.74 8.20
C PRO A 31 2.28 -26.59 8.40
N LEU A 32 1.85 -26.11 9.58
CA LEU A 32 0.42 -25.94 9.87
C LEU A 32 -0.27 -25.00 8.90
N VAL A 33 0.43 -23.99 8.39
CA VAL A 33 -0.11 -23.01 7.43
C VAL A 33 -0.61 -23.67 6.14
N ASP A 34 -0.01 -24.81 5.71
CA ASP A 34 -0.40 -25.54 4.51
C ASP A 34 -1.70 -26.32 4.69
N ALA A 35 -2.13 -26.56 5.94
CA ALA A 35 -3.40 -27.21 6.28
C ALA A 35 -4.55 -26.20 6.46
N ILE A 36 -4.26 -24.88 6.44
CA ILE A 36 -5.27 -23.85 6.66
C ILE A 36 -5.94 -23.47 5.33
N VAL A 37 -7.28 -23.38 5.34
CA VAL A 37 -8.03 -22.89 4.16
C VAL A 37 -7.65 -21.43 3.87
N ASP A 38 -7.32 -21.15 2.63
CA ASP A 38 -6.89 -19.85 2.12
C ASP A 38 -8.05 -18.84 1.94
N SER A 39 -8.86 -18.67 2.97
CA SER A 39 -10.01 -17.75 2.99
C SER A 39 -9.97 -16.91 4.26
N ALA A 40 -9.82 -15.60 4.11
CA ALA A 40 -9.67 -14.67 5.22
C ALA A 40 -10.91 -13.80 5.43
N GLY A 41 -11.58 -13.97 6.59
CA GLY A 41 -12.71 -13.13 6.97
C GLY A 41 -12.34 -11.68 7.29
N GLN A 42 -13.34 -10.80 7.31
CA GLN A 42 -13.20 -9.37 7.64
C GLN A 42 -14.09 -8.99 8.82
N LYS A 43 -13.55 -8.20 9.77
CA LYS A 43 -14.32 -7.65 10.90
C LYS A 43 -14.81 -6.21 10.68
N GLY A 44 -14.41 -5.55 9.58
CA GLY A 44 -14.95 -4.26 9.17
C GLY A 44 -13.97 -3.07 9.27
N THR A 45 -12.95 -3.09 10.13
CA THR A 45 -12.05 -1.93 10.33
C THR A 45 -11.36 -1.49 9.05
N GLY A 46 -10.83 -2.42 8.24
CA GLY A 46 -10.21 -2.09 6.95
C GLY A 46 -11.22 -1.49 5.98
N ARG A 47 -12.43 -2.03 5.90
CA ARG A 47 -13.52 -1.48 5.08
C ARG A 47 -13.88 -0.06 5.50
N TRP A 48 -14.01 0.20 6.79
CA TRP A 48 -14.31 1.54 7.30
C TRP A 48 -13.20 2.54 6.95
N THR A 49 -11.93 2.12 7.05
CA THR A 49 -10.80 2.96 6.65
C THR A 49 -10.88 3.36 5.18
N VAL A 50 -11.22 2.42 4.29
CA VAL A 50 -11.38 2.69 2.85
C VAL A 50 -12.56 3.62 2.58
N ILE A 51 -13.70 3.42 3.25
CA ILE A 51 -14.88 4.28 3.13
C ILE A 51 -14.55 5.72 3.54
N GLU A 52 -13.89 5.92 4.67
CA GLU A 52 -13.49 7.26 5.12
C GLU A 52 -12.43 7.89 4.22
N ALA A 53 -11.48 7.12 3.70
CA ALA A 53 -10.51 7.62 2.72
C ALA A 53 -11.20 8.21 1.49
N LEU A 54 -12.16 7.47 0.91
CA LEU A 54 -12.94 7.94 -0.25
C LEU A 54 -13.76 9.19 0.09
N ARG A 55 -14.40 9.22 1.27
CA ARG A 55 -15.18 10.37 1.74
C ARG A 55 -14.32 11.62 1.89
N LEU A 56 -13.10 11.47 2.38
CA LEU A 56 -12.15 12.56 2.60
C LEU A 56 -11.29 12.88 1.35
N GLY A 57 -11.53 12.21 0.22
CA GLY A 57 -10.74 12.39 -1.01
C GLY A 57 -9.28 11.96 -0.88
N GLN A 58 -8.98 11.03 0.03
CA GLN A 58 -7.62 10.55 0.28
C GLN A 58 -7.33 9.22 -0.41
N SER A 59 -6.07 9.01 -0.81
CA SER A 59 -5.64 7.72 -1.34
C SER A 59 -5.48 6.69 -0.22
N ALA A 60 -6.13 5.54 -0.36
CA ALA A 60 -5.95 4.36 0.49
C ALA A 60 -5.62 3.11 -0.34
N SER A 61 -5.01 3.27 -1.51
CA SER A 61 -4.87 2.21 -2.51
C SER A 61 -4.19 0.94 -1.97
N VAL A 62 -3.20 1.06 -1.08
CA VAL A 62 -2.53 -0.10 -0.45
C VAL A 62 -3.47 -0.81 0.53
N ILE A 63 -4.20 -0.04 1.33
CA ILE A 63 -5.15 -0.57 2.32
C ILE A 63 -6.33 -1.21 1.59
N GLU A 64 -6.85 -0.56 0.54
CA GLU A 64 -7.92 -1.07 -0.32
C GLU A 64 -7.52 -2.38 -0.98
N ALA A 65 -6.33 -2.46 -1.57
CA ALA A 65 -5.81 -3.68 -2.18
C ALA A 65 -5.73 -4.85 -1.16
N ALA A 66 -5.32 -4.58 0.06
CA ALA A 66 -5.29 -5.58 1.14
C ALA A 66 -6.71 -6.01 1.57
N VAL A 67 -7.67 -5.07 1.64
CA VAL A 67 -9.10 -5.36 1.93
C VAL A 67 -9.71 -6.17 0.79
N GLY A 68 -9.44 -5.78 -0.47
CA GLY A 68 -9.90 -6.49 -1.67
C GLY A 68 -9.36 -7.92 -1.73
N ALA A 69 -8.06 -8.12 -1.47
CA ALA A 69 -7.45 -9.44 -1.45
C ALA A 69 -8.13 -10.40 -0.46
N ARG A 70 -8.53 -9.90 0.72
CA ARG A 70 -9.30 -10.70 1.69
C ARG A 70 -10.70 -11.03 1.18
N ALA A 71 -11.38 -10.11 0.50
CA ALA A 71 -12.68 -10.38 -0.11
C ALA A 71 -12.55 -11.44 -1.21
N TRP A 72 -11.57 -11.29 -2.11
CA TRP A 72 -11.30 -12.26 -3.19
C TRP A 72 -10.92 -13.64 -2.66
N SER A 73 -10.24 -13.72 -1.52
CA SER A 73 -9.89 -15.00 -0.90
C SER A 73 -11.12 -15.82 -0.53
N ALA A 74 -12.24 -15.19 -0.21
CA ALA A 74 -13.50 -15.85 0.13
C ALA A 74 -14.21 -16.47 -1.11
N GLU A 75 -13.91 -15.99 -2.32
CA GLU A 75 -14.49 -16.46 -3.59
C GLU A 75 -13.81 -17.75 -4.08
N ARG A 76 -13.71 -18.76 -3.23
CA ARG A 76 -12.91 -19.96 -3.48
C ARG A 76 -13.39 -20.74 -4.71
N ASP A 77 -14.67 -20.97 -4.86
CA ASP A 77 -15.22 -21.73 -6.00
C ASP A 77 -15.00 -20.99 -7.32
N ALA A 78 -15.15 -19.66 -7.32
CA ALA A 78 -14.84 -18.82 -8.47
C ALA A 78 -13.36 -18.87 -8.84
N ARG A 79 -12.44 -18.90 -7.84
CA ARG A 79 -10.99 -19.05 -8.09
C ARG A 79 -10.65 -20.41 -8.69
N VAL A 80 -11.28 -21.49 -8.23
CA VAL A 80 -11.12 -22.83 -8.80
C VAL A 80 -11.60 -22.86 -10.25
N ALA A 81 -12.77 -22.29 -10.54
CA ALA A 81 -13.30 -22.19 -11.90
C ALA A 81 -12.40 -21.31 -12.78
N GLY A 82 -11.89 -20.21 -12.25
CA GLY A 82 -10.95 -19.33 -12.94
C GLY A 82 -9.65 -20.04 -13.31
N ALA A 83 -9.09 -20.84 -12.40
CA ALA A 83 -7.88 -21.62 -12.67
C ALA A 83 -8.06 -22.65 -13.80
N ALA A 84 -9.28 -23.16 -13.98
CA ALA A 84 -9.59 -24.07 -15.07
C ALA A 84 -9.85 -23.35 -16.41
N ALA A 85 -10.34 -22.11 -16.39
CA ALA A 85 -10.84 -21.39 -17.57
C ALA A 85 -9.83 -20.39 -18.15
N LEU A 86 -8.92 -19.85 -17.34
CA LEU A 86 -7.98 -18.80 -17.76
C LEU A 86 -6.58 -19.38 -18.00
N PRO A 87 -5.80 -18.81 -18.94
CA PRO A 87 -4.45 -19.27 -19.19
C PRO A 87 -3.57 -19.05 -17.95
N ALA A 88 -2.80 -20.08 -17.59
CA ALA A 88 -1.80 -19.96 -16.54
C ALA A 88 -0.64 -19.07 -17.00
N ALA A 89 -0.07 -18.32 -16.08
CA ALA A 89 1.20 -17.65 -16.32
C ALA A 89 2.35 -18.66 -16.30
N ASP A 90 3.33 -18.48 -17.18
CA ASP A 90 4.49 -19.34 -17.36
C ASP A 90 5.84 -18.61 -17.21
N GLY A 91 5.78 -17.34 -16.86
CA GLY A 91 6.97 -16.50 -16.68
C GLY A 91 7.74 -16.84 -15.40
N PRO A 92 9.03 -16.49 -15.34
CA PRO A 92 9.84 -16.68 -14.15
C PRO A 92 9.34 -15.83 -12.98
N GLY A 93 9.30 -16.42 -11.78
CA GLY A 93 9.04 -15.69 -10.55
C GLY A 93 10.16 -14.68 -10.22
N PRO A 94 9.93 -13.81 -9.25
CA PRO A 94 10.94 -12.83 -8.85
C PRO A 94 12.16 -13.54 -8.26
N ALA A 95 13.30 -13.47 -8.96
CA ALA A 95 14.58 -13.97 -8.47
C ALA A 95 15.20 -12.91 -7.54
N MET A 96 14.92 -12.99 -6.24
CA MET A 96 15.32 -12.00 -5.24
C MET A 96 15.82 -12.69 -3.97
N GLY A 97 16.84 -12.09 -3.36
CA GLY A 97 17.31 -12.51 -2.04
C GLY A 97 16.45 -11.92 -0.90
N ASP A 98 16.58 -12.52 0.28
CA ASP A 98 15.82 -12.12 1.47
C ASP A 98 16.00 -10.63 1.83
N GLY A 99 17.21 -10.07 1.62
CA GLY A 99 17.48 -8.66 1.86
C GLY A 99 16.68 -7.75 0.93
N GLU A 100 16.62 -8.09 -0.36
CA GLU A 100 15.87 -7.32 -1.35
C GLU A 100 14.35 -7.41 -1.10
N LEU A 101 13.86 -8.59 -0.75
CA LEU A 101 12.46 -8.78 -0.36
C LEU A 101 12.12 -7.96 0.91
N GLY A 102 13.02 -7.94 1.88
CA GLY A 102 12.88 -7.14 3.10
C GLY A 102 12.84 -5.64 2.80
N ASP A 103 13.73 -5.14 1.95
CA ASP A 103 13.75 -3.74 1.55
C ASP A 103 12.48 -3.35 0.76
N ALA A 104 11.98 -4.21 -0.13
CA ALA A 104 10.72 -4.02 -0.83
C ALA A 104 9.53 -3.96 0.13
N LEU A 105 9.47 -4.87 1.10
CA LEU A 105 8.42 -4.89 2.12
C LEU A 105 8.47 -3.62 2.99
N LEU A 106 9.65 -3.17 3.39
CA LEU A 106 9.80 -1.95 4.17
C LEU A 106 9.29 -0.72 3.40
N ALA A 107 9.68 -0.58 2.13
CA ALA A 107 9.21 0.53 1.30
C ALA A 107 7.68 0.52 1.14
N ALA A 108 7.08 -0.62 0.83
CA ALA A 108 5.63 -0.76 0.72
C ALA A 108 4.91 -0.42 2.03
N ARG A 109 5.46 -0.83 3.18
CA ARG A 109 4.91 -0.50 4.51
C ARG A 109 4.99 0.98 4.83
N LEU A 110 6.10 1.65 4.51
CA LEU A 110 6.23 3.10 4.71
C LEU A 110 5.21 3.87 3.88
N ILE A 111 4.95 3.43 2.64
CA ILE A 111 3.91 4.00 1.78
C ILE A 111 2.52 3.78 2.38
N ALA A 112 2.23 2.57 2.86
CA ALA A 112 0.96 2.25 3.51
C ALA A 112 0.71 3.09 4.78
N PHE A 113 1.74 3.26 5.64
CA PHE A 113 1.67 4.17 6.79
C PHE A 113 1.42 5.61 6.34
N GLY A 114 2.08 6.06 5.27
CA GLY A 114 1.87 7.39 4.70
C GLY A 114 0.41 7.62 4.31
N GLN A 115 -0.20 6.68 3.59
CA GLN A 115 -1.62 6.76 3.23
C GLN A 115 -2.53 6.79 4.46
N GLY A 116 -2.29 5.93 5.45
CA GLY A 116 -3.07 5.91 6.69
C GLY A 116 -2.96 7.22 7.47
N LEU A 117 -1.78 7.81 7.56
CA LEU A 117 -1.56 9.09 8.24
C LEU A 117 -2.18 10.26 7.46
N SER A 118 -2.18 10.22 6.13
CA SER A 118 -2.86 11.24 5.31
C SER A 118 -4.38 11.22 5.53
N ILE A 119 -4.99 10.04 5.68
CA ILE A 119 -6.42 9.92 6.04
C ILE A 119 -6.68 10.55 7.40
N LEU A 120 -5.84 10.26 8.41
CA LEU A 120 -5.97 10.84 9.75
C LEU A 120 -5.76 12.35 9.75
N ALA A 121 -4.82 12.87 8.94
CA ALA A 121 -4.61 14.31 8.78
C ALA A 121 -5.85 14.98 8.20
N ALA A 122 -6.39 14.44 7.09
CA ALA A 122 -7.59 14.97 6.46
C ALA A 122 -8.82 14.89 7.39
N ALA A 123 -9.00 13.79 8.12
CA ALA A 123 -10.06 13.67 9.11
C ALA A 123 -9.90 14.66 10.26
N SER A 124 -8.66 14.87 10.72
CA SER A 124 -8.36 15.83 11.78
C SER A 124 -8.67 17.27 11.39
N GLU A 125 -8.48 17.61 10.11
CA GLU A 125 -8.85 18.90 9.55
C GLU A 125 -10.38 19.02 9.38
N GLU A 126 -11.01 18.05 8.70
CA GLU A 126 -12.45 18.03 8.41
C GLU A 126 -13.31 18.09 9.68
N TYR A 127 -12.90 17.39 10.75
CA TYR A 127 -13.66 17.30 12.00
C TYR A 127 -13.08 18.18 13.12
N GLU A 128 -12.12 19.04 12.82
CA GLU A 128 -11.49 19.97 13.78
C GLU A 128 -10.89 19.28 15.03
N TRP A 129 -10.40 18.05 14.89
CA TRP A 129 -9.85 17.27 16.01
C TRP A 129 -8.49 17.77 16.52
N ARG A 130 -7.76 18.53 15.72
CA ARG A 130 -6.40 19.03 16.05
C ARG A 130 -5.46 17.91 16.52
N MET A 131 -5.48 16.80 15.81
CA MET A 131 -4.76 15.57 16.20
C MET A 131 -3.24 15.75 16.07
N ASP A 132 -2.49 15.46 17.12
CA ASP A 132 -1.02 15.31 17.04
C ASP A 132 -0.69 13.94 16.43
N LEU A 133 -0.45 13.89 15.13
CA LEU A 133 -0.15 12.65 14.40
C LEU A 133 1.19 12.02 14.84
N ALA A 134 2.16 12.83 15.28
CA ALA A 134 3.40 12.28 15.83
C ALA A 134 3.12 11.52 17.14
N ARG A 135 2.23 12.07 17.98
CA ARG A 135 1.79 11.39 19.19
C ARG A 135 1.02 10.11 18.89
N VAL A 136 0.18 10.12 17.86
CA VAL A 136 -0.51 8.91 17.39
C VAL A 136 0.50 7.83 17.00
N ALA A 137 1.51 8.16 16.18
CA ALA A 137 2.57 7.23 15.80
C ALA A 137 3.35 6.70 17.01
N GLU A 138 3.61 7.55 18.02
CA GLU A 138 4.25 7.14 19.27
C GLU A 138 3.40 6.14 20.07
N ILE A 139 2.09 6.37 20.16
CA ILE A 139 1.16 5.45 20.86
C ILE A 139 1.14 4.10 20.15
N TRP A 140 1.19 4.08 18.82
CA TRP A 140 1.18 2.83 18.05
C TRP A 140 2.45 1.97 18.18
N ARG A 141 3.53 2.48 18.79
CA ARG A 141 4.76 1.71 19.03
C ARG A 141 4.58 0.54 20.00
N ALA A 142 3.54 0.56 20.83
CA ALA A 142 3.26 -0.49 21.79
C ALA A 142 1.76 -0.74 21.93
N GLY A 143 1.40 -1.97 22.31
CA GLY A 143 0.02 -2.31 22.66
C GLY A 143 -0.96 -2.41 21.48
N CYS A 144 -0.49 -2.37 20.24
CA CYS A 144 -1.36 -2.53 19.07
C CYS A 144 -0.78 -3.48 18.02
N ILE A 145 -1.66 -3.94 17.12
CA ILE A 145 -1.32 -4.92 16.08
C ILE A 145 -0.36 -4.37 15.01
N ILE A 146 -0.32 -3.05 14.84
CA ILE A 146 0.58 -2.38 13.88
C ILE A 146 1.87 -1.87 14.51
N ARG A 147 2.19 -2.25 15.78
CA ARG A 147 3.46 -1.89 16.40
C ARG A 147 4.63 -2.26 15.48
N SER A 148 5.56 -1.32 15.31
CA SER A 148 6.67 -1.46 14.37
C SER A 148 7.82 -0.53 14.74
N ALA A 149 9.07 -0.97 14.51
CA ALA A 149 10.26 -0.13 14.64
C ALA A 149 10.16 1.15 13.77
N ALA A 150 9.58 1.03 12.57
CA ALA A 150 9.40 2.16 11.65
C ALA A 150 8.60 3.33 12.24
N LEU A 151 7.73 3.09 13.23
CA LEU A 151 6.93 4.14 13.87
C LEU A 151 7.79 5.16 14.63
N THR A 152 9.01 4.80 15.03
CA THR A 152 9.94 5.75 15.66
C THR A 152 10.40 6.80 14.64
N ASP A 153 10.82 6.38 13.46
CA ASP A 153 11.23 7.30 12.39
C ASP A 153 10.05 8.08 11.82
N ILE A 154 8.88 7.44 11.73
CA ILE A 154 7.64 8.10 11.31
C ILE A 154 7.24 9.20 12.29
N ALA A 155 7.27 8.94 13.60
CA ALA A 155 6.96 9.96 14.61
C ALA A 155 7.96 11.12 14.56
N ALA A 156 9.25 10.83 14.39
CA ALA A 156 10.27 11.86 14.23
C ALA A 156 10.07 12.69 12.96
N ALA A 157 9.77 12.05 11.82
CA ALA A 157 9.46 12.74 10.57
C ALA A 157 8.25 13.67 10.70
N LEU A 158 7.20 13.24 11.39
CA LEU A 158 6.01 14.06 11.66
C LEU A 158 6.33 15.29 12.51
N ARG A 159 7.24 15.18 13.49
CA ARG A 159 7.69 16.31 14.32
C ARG A 159 8.59 17.29 13.56
N GLU A 160 9.40 16.79 12.63
CA GLU A 160 10.25 17.59 11.75
C GLU A 160 9.44 18.35 10.68
N GLY A 161 8.18 17.94 10.46
CA GLY A 161 7.31 18.45 9.42
C GLY A 161 7.46 17.68 8.11
N LEU A 162 6.33 17.40 7.47
CA LEU A 162 6.30 16.64 6.22
C LEU A 162 6.26 17.56 5.02
N PRO A 163 7.19 17.43 4.03
CA PRO A 163 7.07 18.15 2.77
C PRO A 163 5.71 17.86 2.11
N HIS A 164 4.94 18.90 1.83
CA HIS A 164 3.58 18.84 1.27
C HIS A 164 2.62 17.94 2.07
N GLY A 165 2.86 17.71 3.36
CA GLY A 165 2.06 16.80 4.19
C GLY A 165 2.24 15.30 3.88
N ILE A 166 3.26 14.93 3.09
CA ILE A 166 3.43 13.58 2.54
C ILE A 166 4.59 12.85 3.23
N LEU A 167 4.28 11.75 3.92
CA LEU A 167 5.25 11.01 4.73
C LEU A 167 6.45 10.49 3.91
N HIS A 168 6.21 9.91 2.75
CA HIS A 168 7.29 9.32 1.93
C HIS A 168 8.22 10.36 1.29
N LEU A 169 7.90 11.66 1.40
CA LEU A 169 8.80 12.76 1.03
C LEU A 169 9.66 13.24 2.20
N ALA A 170 9.46 12.72 3.41
CA ALA A 170 10.25 13.11 4.57
C ALA A 170 11.73 12.73 4.36
N PRO A 171 12.69 13.65 4.57
CA PRO A 171 14.13 13.37 4.39
C PRO A 171 14.61 12.16 5.19
N ARG A 172 14.07 11.94 6.38
CA ARG A 172 14.37 10.80 7.24
C ARG A 172 14.06 9.45 6.60
N LEU A 173 13.06 9.39 5.72
CA LEU A 173 12.63 8.16 5.05
C LEU A 173 13.22 8.00 3.64
N ALA A 174 13.99 8.98 3.17
CA ALA A 174 14.56 8.96 1.81
C ALA A 174 15.48 7.74 1.59
N ALA A 175 16.37 7.42 2.53
CA ALA A 175 17.30 6.32 2.39
C ALA A 175 16.62 4.93 2.34
N PRO A 176 15.71 4.55 3.26
CA PRO A 176 14.99 3.28 3.14
C PRO A 176 14.11 3.20 1.89
N LEU A 177 13.50 4.28 1.44
CA LEU A 177 12.70 4.29 0.21
C LEU A 177 13.58 4.18 -1.04
N ALA A 178 14.70 4.89 -1.11
CA ALA A 178 15.66 4.77 -2.23
C ALA A 178 16.20 3.34 -2.35
N ARG A 179 16.46 2.67 -1.23
CA ARG A 179 16.90 1.28 -1.20
C ARG A 179 15.80 0.30 -1.56
N GLY A 180 14.55 0.54 -1.13
CA GLY A 180 13.45 -0.41 -1.24
C GLY A 180 12.63 -0.30 -2.55
N LEU A 181 12.57 0.87 -3.20
CA LEU A 181 11.78 1.02 -4.44
C LEU A 181 12.32 0.21 -5.63
N PRO A 182 13.63 0.14 -5.91
CA PRO A 182 14.12 -0.72 -6.99
C PRO A 182 13.78 -2.21 -6.82
N PRO A 183 13.99 -2.84 -5.65
CA PRO A 183 13.53 -4.22 -5.45
C PRO A 183 12.01 -4.36 -5.48
N LEU A 184 11.23 -3.37 -5.03
CA LEU A 184 9.78 -3.40 -5.13
C LEU A 184 9.30 -3.48 -6.60
N ARG A 185 9.96 -2.74 -7.52
CA ARG A 185 9.69 -2.84 -8.96
C ARG A 185 9.94 -4.25 -9.49
N ARG A 186 11.09 -4.84 -9.13
CA ARG A 186 11.43 -6.21 -9.57
C ARG A 186 10.47 -7.24 -9.00
N LEU A 187 10.10 -7.10 -7.72
CA LEU A 187 9.11 -7.97 -7.07
C LEU A 187 7.79 -7.96 -7.84
N VAL A 188 7.22 -6.78 -8.08
CA VAL A 188 5.91 -6.65 -8.75
C VAL A 188 5.98 -7.15 -10.19
N ALA A 189 7.04 -6.80 -10.94
CA ALA A 189 7.22 -7.25 -12.32
C ALA A 189 7.37 -8.78 -12.39
N GLY A 190 8.24 -9.38 -11.59
CA GLY A 190 8.43 -10.84 -11.56
C GLY A 190 7.20 -11.59 -11.07
N ALA A 191 6.50 -11.05 -10.07
CA ALA A 191 5.25 -11.64 -9.59
C ALA A 191 4.16 -11.64 -10.69
N ALA A 192 4.04 -10.54 -11.45
CA ALA A 192 3.09 -10.45 -12.56
C ALA A 192 3.39 -11.46 -13.66
N LEU A 193 4.66 -11.63 -14.05
CA LEU A 193 5.07 -12.60 -15.05
C LEU A 193 4.81 -14.05 -14.61
N ALA A 194 4.97 -14.33 -13.33
CA ALA A 194 4.73 -15.65 -12.75
C ALA A 194 3.28 -15.91 -12.32
N GLY A 195 2.36 -14.98 -12.53
CA GLY A 195 0.97 -15.10 -12.07
C GLY A 195 0.81 -15.12 -10.55
N LEU A 196 1.76 -14.58 -9.80
CA LEU A 196 1.69 -14.47 -8.34
C LEU A 196 0.96 -13.19 -7.94
N PRO A 197 -0.20 -13.26 -7.27
CA PRO A 197 -0.92 -12.06 -6.88
C PRO A 197 -0.22 -11.36 -5.71
N VAL A 198 0.18 -10.10 -5.91
CA VAL A 198 0.81 -9.24 -4.90
C VAL A 198 0.10 -7.87 -4.80
N PRO A 199 -1.21 -7.83 -4.56
CA PRO A 199 -2.02 -6.63 -4.76
C PRO A 199 -1.56 -5.43 -3.92
N ALA A 200 -1.20 -5.61 -2.66
CA ALA A 200 -0.73 -4.52 -1.81
C ALA A 200 0.64 -3.96 -2.25
N PHE A 201 1.56 -4.81 -2.70
CA PHE A 201 2.84 -4.36 -3.27
C PHE A 201 2.63 -3.62 -4.60
N SER A 202 1.76 -4.13 -5.47
CA SER A 202 1.41 -3.48 -6.74
C SER A 202 0.80 -2.10 -6.52
N ALA A 203 -0.12 -1.97 -5.56
CA ALA A 203 -0.74 -0.69 -5.20
C ALA A 203 0.28 0.29 -4.59
N ALA A 204 1.19 -0.18 -3.73
CA ALA A 204 2.26 0.64 -3.16
C ALA A 204 3.21 1.16 -4.25
N LEU A 205 3.61 0.30 -5.18
CA LEU A 205 4.44 0.70 -6.30
C LEU A 205 3.74 1.71 -7.19
N ALA A 206 2.51 1.44 -7.62
CA ALA A 206 1.74 2.33 -8.48
C ALA A 206 1.58 3.73 -7.85
N TYR A 207 1.29 3.79 -6.55
CA TYR A 207 1.23 5.06 -5.82
C TYR A 207 2.59 5.78 -5.82
N ALA A 208 3.68 5.08 -5.46
CA ALA A 208 5.02 5.67 -5.41
C ALA A 208 5.48 6.19 -6.78
N GLU A 209 5.24 5.43 -7.86
CA GLU A 209 5.59 5.83 -9.23
C GLU A 209 4.79 7.06 -9.68
N THR A 210 3.49 7.11 -9.34
CA THR A 210 2.65 8.28 -9.64
C THR A 210 3.18 9.52 -8.94
N MET A 211 3.57 9.40 -7.67
CA MET A 211 4.08 10.52 -6.87
C MET A 211 5.50 10.98 -7.26
N GLN A 212 6.18 10.25 -8.12
CA GLN A 212 7.49 10.61 -8.68
C GLN A 212 7.40 11.26 -10.08
N GLN A 213 6.20 11.38 -10.65
CA GLN A 213 6.03 11.95 -11.98
C GLN A 213 5.61 13.43 -11.90
N PRO A 214 6.47 14.37 -12.34
CA PRO A 214 6.10 15.79 -12.37
C PRO A 214 4.93 16.06 -13.32
N ARG A 215 4.72 15.18 -14.31
CA ARG A 215 3.63 15.25 -15.28
C ARG A 215 3.10 13.85 -15.57
N GLY A 216 1.89 13.59 -15.09
CA GLY A 216 1.19 12.33 -15.36
C GLY A 216 0.28 12.42 -16.59
N THR A 217 -0.49 11.35 -16.81
CA THR A 217 -1.45 11.20 -17.94
C THR A 217 -2.86 11.71 -17.61
N THR A 218 -3.08 12.27 -16.45
CA THR A 218 -4.38 12.79 -15.97
C THR A 218 -4.87 13.97 -16.81
N ASN A 219 -3.97 14.63 -17.56
CA ASN A 219 -4.31 15.65 -18.55
C ASN A 219 -5.30 15.12 -19.59
N LEU A 220 -5.15 13.87 -20.06
CA LEU A 220 -6.10 13.24 -20.98
C LEU A 220 -7.49 13.08 -20.32
N ILE A 221 -7.52 12.61 -19.07
CA ILE A 221 -8.77 12.46 -18.32
C ILE A 221 -9.46 13.81 -18.14
N GLN A 222 -8.69 14.86 -17.82
CA GLN A 222 -9.25 16.20 -17.65
C GLN A 222 -9.76 16.77 -18.98
N ALA A 223 -9.09 16.51 -20.10
CA ALA A 223 -9.56 16.87 -21.43
C ALA A 223 -10.86 16.13 -21.78
N GLN A 224 -10.97 14.84 -21.50
CA GLN A 224 -12.20 14.06 -21.67
C GLN A 224 -13.35 14.62 -20.83
N ARG A 225 -13.10 14.98 -19.57
CA ARG A 225 -14.11 15.60 -18.71
C ARG A 225 -14.61 16.92 -19.27
N ASP A 226 -13.73 17.72 -19.86
CA ASP A 226 -14.12 18.95 -20.53
C ASP A 226 -14.92 18.67 -21.80
N TYR A 227 -14.53 17.66 -22.58
CA TYR A 227 -15.23 17.27 -23.80
C TYR A 227 -16.69 16.90 -23.55
N PHE A 228 -16.97 16.00 -22.59
CA PHE A 228 -18.33 15.51 -22.36
C PHE A 228 -19.14 16.36 -21.38
N GLY A 229 -18.52 17.18 -20.54
CA GLY A 229 -19.19 17.87 -19.45
C GLY A 229 -18.80 19.33 -19.26
N ARG A 230 -17.95 19.90 -20.13
CA ARG A 230 -17.43 21.28 -20.03
C ARG A 230 -16.89 21.62 -18.63
N HIS A 231 -16.21 20.63 -18.00
CA HIS A 231 -15.66 20.82 -16.64
C HIS A 231 -14.50 21.83 -16.58
N GLY A 232 -13.94 22.18 -17.72
CA GLY A 232 -12.79 23.08 -17.81
C GLY A 232 -11.48 22.43 -17.36
N PHE A 233 -10.38 23.07 -17.71
CA PHE A 233 -9.03 22.66 -17.27
C PHE A 233 -8.11 23.86 -17.11
N ALA A 234 -7.15 23.75 -16.20
CA ALA A 234 -6.04 24.69 -16.10
C ALA A 234 -4.98 24.34 -17.15
N ARG A 235 -4.36 25.35 -17.74
CA ARG A 235 -3.23 25.19 -18.66
C ARG A 235 -1.92 25.39 -17.89
N ILE A 236 -0.84 24.84 -18.45
CA ILE A 236 0.52 24.99 -17.87
C ILE A 236 1.20 26.31 -18.30
N ASP A 237 0.67 26.96 -19.32
CA ASP A 237 1.26 28.14 -20.00
C ASP A 237 0.40 29.40 -19.85
N THR A 238 -0.77 29.31 -19.27
CA THR A 238 -1.70 30.43 -19.11
C THR A 238 -2.58 30.21 -17.88
N GLU A 239 -2.81 31.25 -17.10
CA GLU A 239 -3.69 31.21 -15.93
C GLU A 239 -5.17 31.12 -16.32
N GLY A 240 -5.99 30.66 -15.37
CA GLY A 240 -7.44 30.57 -15.48
C GLY A 240 -7.93 29.19 -15.91
N ILE A 241 -9.26 29.11 -16.08
CA ILE A 241 -9.94 27.90 -16.53
C ILE A 241 -10.22 28.02 -18.03
N HIS A 242 -9.87 27.01 -18.75
CA HIS A 242 -9.98 26.92 -20.21
C HIS A 242 -10.87 25.77 -20.64
N HIS A 243 -11.37 25.84 -21.87
CA HIS A 243 -12.08 24.76 -22.54
C HIS A 243 -11.37 24.42 -23.84
N GLY A 244 -11.43 23.16 -24.24
CA GLY A 244 -10.86 22.73 -25.50
C GLY A 244 -11.77 23.13 -26.69
N PRO A 245 -11.18 23.20 -27.89
CA PRO A 245 -11.92 23.46 -29.14
C PRO A 245 -12.64 22.18 -29.63
N TRP A 246 -13.33 21.52 -28.72
CA TRP A 246 -14.09 20.31 -29.01
C TRP A 246 -15.27 20.70 -29.88
N ALA A 247 -15.57 19.91 -30.92
CA ALA A 247 -16.73 20.16 -31.75
C ALA A 247 -18.02 20.15 -30.92
N ASP A 248 -18.87 21.11 -31.16
CA ASP A 248 -20.24 21.18 -30.60
C ASP A 248 -21.13 20.07 -31.13
#